data_6d07c9322bccc15432dfb0e652671e44
#
_entry.id   6d07c9322bccc15432dfb0e652671e44
#
_cell.length_a   1.000
_cell.length_b   1.000
_cell.length_c   1.000
_cell.angle_alpha   90.00
_cell.angle_beta   90.00
_cell.angle_gamma   90.00
#
_symmetry.space_group_name_H-M   'P 1'
#
loop_
_entity.id
_entity.type
_entity.pdbx_description
1 polymer ?
#
loop_
_entity_poly.entity_id
_entity_poly.type
_entity_poly.pdbx_seq_one_letter_code
_entity_poly.pdbx_strand_id
1 'polypeptide(L)'
;SPSFPIMINYSLLKYEIFHYDLFRLKSINEISEIDIFENLHGNIIIVEWPELIMNHLNVKDYYLIELELIDLSKRHLKMFHSKKKKFNEF
;
A
#
# COMPACT_ATOMS: atom_id res chain seq x y z
N SER A 1 2.34 -5.63 10.15
CA SER A 1 1.30 -4.67 9.81
C SER A 1 1.21 -3.54 10.83
N PRO A 2 1.27 -2.28 10.41
CA PRO A 2 1.25 -1.14 11.34
C PRO A 2 -0.17 -0.67 11.67
N SER A 3 -1.04 -1.56 12.16
CA SER A 3 -2.41 -1.16 12.48
C SER A 3 -2.44 -0.06 13.54
N PHE A 4 -1.48 -0.06 14.42
CA PHE A 4 -1.28 1.00 15.41
C PHE A 4 0.17 0.95 15.89
N PRO A 5 1.01 1.91 15.51
CA PRO A 5 0.70 3.13 14.75
C PRO A 5 0.28 2.86 13.30
N ILE A 6 -0.22 3.90 12.64
CA ILE A 6 -0.65 3.81 11.24
C ILE A 6 0.52 3.62 10.29
N MET A 7 1.70 4.05 10.68
CA MET A 7 2.88 4.01 9.82
C MET A 7 4.10 3.50 10.59
N ILE A 8 4.89 2.66 9.93
CA ILE A 8 6.20 2.21 10.40
C ILE A 8 7.23 2.55 9.32
N ASN A 9 8.36 3.11 9.73
CA ASN A 9 9.46 3.44 8.85
C ASN A 9 10.62 2.49 9.08
N TYR A 10 11.15 1.92 8.00
CA TYR A 10 12.33 1.06 8.02
C TYR A 10 13.43 1.72 7.21
N SER A 11 14.56 1.99 7.84
CA SER A 11 15.70 2.60 7.17
C SER A 11 16.67 1.54 6.66
N LEU A 12 16.94 1.57 5.38
CA LEU A 12 17.92 0.72 4.72
C LEU A 12 19.09 1.59 4.21
N LEU A 13 20.15 0.95 3.70
CA LEU A 13 21.34 1.67 3.27
C LEU A 13 21.07 2.70 2.17
N LYS A 14 20.20 2.37 1.21
CA LYS A 14 19.93 3.24 0.05
C LYS A 14 18.52 3.76 0.00
N TYR A 15 17.61 3.15 0.75
CA TYR A 15 16.19 3.44 0.67
C TYR A 15 15.58 3.50 2.05
N GLU A 16 14.48 4.20 2.15
CA GLU A 16 13.58 4.06 3.28
C GLU A 16 12.32 3.37 2.80
N ILE A 17 11.77 2.52 3.65
CA ILE A 17 10.49 1.87 3.41
C ILE A 17 9.50 2.45 4.40
N PHE A 18 8.40 3.00 3.88
CA PHE A 18 7.30 3.48 4.69
C PHE A 18 6.13 2.52 4.52
N HIS A 19 5.73 1.89 5.59
CA HIS A 19 4.66 0.92 5.60
C HIS A 19 3.46 1.50 6.34
N TYR A 20 2.38 1.74 5.59
CA TYR A 20 1.16 2.33 6.10
C TYR A 20 0.06 1.29 6.17
N ASP A 21 -0.78 1.39 7.18
CA ASP A 21 -2.02 0.64 7.29
C ASP A 21 -3.17 1.62 7.46
N LEU A 22 -4.01 1.73 6.45
CA LEU A 22 -5.08 2.72 6.39
C LEU A 22 -6.43 2.15 6.82
N PHE A 23 -6.46 0.92 7.34
CA PHE A 23 -7.71 0.24 7.66
C PHE A 23 -8.61 1.04 8.60
N ARG A 24 -8.03 1.73 9.57
CA ARG A 24 -8.78 2.51 10.56
C ARG A 24 -9.20 3.89 10.09
N LEU A 25 -8.66 4.36 8.98
CA LEU A 25 -9.01 5.67 8.44
C LEU A 25 -10.31 5.57 7.67
N LYS A 26 -11.16 6.58 7.83
CA LYS A 26 -12.51 6.57 7.25
C LYS A 26 -12.67 7.55 6.10
N SER A 27 -11.79 8.55 5.99
CA SER A 27 -11.89 9.55 4.95
C SER A 27 -10.53 10.03 4.49
N ILE A 28 -10.48 10.59 3.28
CA ILE A 28 -9.27 11.16 2.72
C ILE A 28 -8.77 12.35 3.55
N ASN A 29 -9.64 13.04 4.26
CA ASN A 29 -9.24 14.15 5.11
C ASN A 29 -8.31 13.73 6.24
N GLU A 30 -8.48 12.51 6.75
CA GLU A 30 -7.58 11.97 7.76
C GLU A 30 -6.20 11.67 7.19
N ILE A 31 -6.13 11.36 5.89
CA ILE A 31 -4.88 11.06 5.20
C ILE A 31 -4.01 12.30 5.08
N SER A 32 -4.60 13.48 4.98
CA SER A 32 -3.82 14.71 4.91
C SER A 32 -2.99 14.97 6.17
N GLU A 33 -3.33 14.32 7.27
CA GLU A 33 -2.57 14.43 8.53
C GLU A 33 -1.37 13.49 8.57
N ILE A 34 -1.28 12.54 7.66
CA ILE A 34 -0.12 11.68 7.52
C ILE A 34 0.64 12.08 6.26
N ASP A 35 1.90 11.75 6.21
CA ASP A 35 2.83 12.24 5.18
C ASP A 35 3.00 11.31 4.00
N ILE A 36 1.99 10.48 3.71
CA ILE A 36 2.10 9.44 2.69
C ILE A 36 2.43 9.99 1.31
N PHE A 37 1.80 11.12 0.93
CA PHE A 37 2.03 11.69 -0.40
C PHE A 37 3.42 12.31 -0.53
N GLU A 38 3.95 12.88 0.55
CA GLU A 38 5.29 13.44 0.56
C GLU A 38 6.35 12.36 0.49
N ASN A 39 6.09 11.21 1.10
CA ASN A 39 7.05 10.11 1.16
C ASN A 39 7.08 9.26 -0.10
N LEU A 40 6.19 9.50 -1.05
CA LEU A 40 6.14 8.72 -2.29
C LEU A 40 7.38 8.88 -3.18
N HIS A 41 8.09 9.99 -3.05
CA HIS A 41 9.23 10.29 -3.91
C HIS A 41 10.53 9.71 -3.34
N GLY A 42 11.19 8.85 -4.13
CA GLY A 42 12.50 8.32 -3.78
C GLY A 42 12.51 7.25 -2.72
N ASN A 43 11.36 6.78 -2.30
CA ASN A 43 11.22 5.79 -1.24
C ASN A 43 10.38 4.60 -1.72
N ILE A 44 10.41 3.53 -0.93
CA ILE A 44 9.53 2.38 -1.14
C ILE A 44 8.34 2.56 -0.20
N ILE A 45 7.15 2.51 -0.76
CA ILE A 45 5.92 2.67 0.01
C ILE A 45 5.11 1.39 -0.08
N ILE A 46 4.72 0.87 1.07
CA ILE A 46 3.82 -0.27 1.18
C ILE A 46 2.57 0.22 1.89
N VAL A 47 1.42 0.00 1.28
CA VAL A 47 0.15 0.45 1.84
C VAL A 47 -0.81 -0.72 1.93
N GLU A 48 -1.30 -0.98 3.14
CA GLU A 48 -2.38 -1.92 3.37
C GLU A 48 -3.70 -1.16 3.40
N TRP A 49 -4.74 -1.75 2.82
CA TRP A 49 -6.06 -1.13 2.72
C TRP A 49 -6.00 0.22 2.00
N PRO A 50 -5.55 0.23 0.74
CA PRO A 50 -5.22 1.47 0.04
C PRO A 50 -6.41 2.20 -0.59
N GLU A 51 -7.63 1.74 -0.41
CA GLU A 51 -8.81 2.23 -1.14
C GLU A 51 -8.98 3.75 -1.04
N LEU A 52 -8.70 4.31 0.15
CA LEU A 52 -8.86 5.75 0.36
C LEU A 52 -7.95 6.60 -0.51
N ILE A 53 -6.77 6.08 -0.86
CA ILE A 53 -5.79 6.87 -1.60
C ILE A 53 -5.72 6.54 -3.09
N MET A 54 -6.34 5.46 -3.54
CA MET A 54 -6.18 5.00 -4.93
C MET A 54 -6.54 6.06 -5.96
N ASN A 55 -7.60 6.82 -5.73
CA ASN A 55 -8.02 7.88 -6.65
C ASN A 55 -7.19 9.16 -6.54
N HIS A 56 -6.33 9.24 -5.54
CA HIS A 56 -5.50 10.42 -5.29
C HIS A 56 -4.02 10.16 -5.58
N LEU A 57 -3.68 8.95 -6.01
CA LEU A 57 -2.31 8.61 -6.34
C LEU A 57 -1.92 9.24 -7.68
N ASN A 58 -0.86 10.04 -7.63
CA ASN A 58 -0.25 10.58 -8.82
C ASN A 58 0.98 9.75 -9.22
N VAL A 59 0.99 8.50 -8.81
CA VAL A 59 2.05 7.54 -9.11
C VAL A 59 1.60 6.69 -10.27
N LYS A 60 2.45 6.58 -11.28
CA LYS A 60 2.13 5.82 -12.49
C LYS A 60 2.65 4.39 -12.48
N ASP A 61 3.40 4.03 -11.45
CA ASP A 61 4.09 2.75 -11.38
C ASP A 61 3.94 2.15 -9.98
N TYR A 62 3.04 1.20 -9.86
CA TYR A 62 2.80 0.50 -8.60
C TYR A 62 2.32 -0.91 -8.86
N TYR A 63 2.45 -1.75 -7.85
CA TYR A 63 1.85 -3.07 -7.81
C TYR A 63 0.66 -3.05 -6.89
N LEU A 64 -0.45 -3.60 -7.36
CA LEU A 64 -1.60 -3.86 -6.53
C LEU A 64 -1.63 -5.36 -6.23
N ILE A 65 -1.71 -5.70 -4.95
CA ILE A 65 -1.76 -7.09 -4.52
C ILE A 65 -3.09 -7.31 -3.83
N GLU A 66 -3.85 -8.27 -4.33
CA GLU A 66 -5.12 -8.68 -3.73
C GLU A 66 -4.94 -10.04 -3.09
N LEU A 67 -5.34 -10.13 -1.82
CA LEU A 67 -5.33 -11.38 -1.08
C LEU A 67 -6.76 -11.80 -0.81
N GLU A 68 -7.09 -13.02 -1.19
CA GLU A 68 -8.40 -13.59 -0.97
C GLU A 68 -8.30 -14.80 -0.07
N LEU A 69 -9.11 -14.83 0.97
CA LEU A 69 -9.20 -15.98 1.85
C LEU A 69 -10.08 -17.04 1.20
N ILE A 70 -9.49 -18.18 0.88
CA ILE A 70 -10.23 -19.30 0.30
C ILE A 70 -10.81 -20.18 1.42
N ASP A 71 -9.96 -20.56 2.37
CA ASP A 71 -10.35 -21.27 3.58
C ASP A 71 -9.34 -20.98 4.69
N LEU A 72 -9.40 -21.69 5.81
CA LEU A 72 -8.53 -21.44 6.95
C LEU A 72 -7.05 -21.66 6.67
N SER A 73 -6.72 -22.42 5.63
CA SER A 73 -5.34 -22.78 5.31
C SER A 73 -4.87 -22.27 3.95
N LYS A 74 -5.76 -21.69 3.15
CA LYS A 74 -5.45 -21.30 1.78
C LYS A 74 -5.76 -19.85 1.50
N ARG A 75 -4.87 -19.21 0.77
CA ARG A 75 -5.03 -17.85 0.26
C ARG A 75 -4.79 -17.86 -1.24
N HIS A 76 -5.49 -16.98 -1.92
CA HIS A 76 -5.26 -16.71 -3.35
C HIS A 76 -4.69 -15.31 -3.47
N LEU A 77 -3.58 -15.19 -4.17
CA LEU A 77 -2.92 -13.92 -4.38
C LEU A 77 -2.96 -13.54 -5.85
N LYS A 78 -3.43 -12.35 -6.13
CA LYS A 78 -3.39 -11.76 -7.47
C LYS A 78 -2.51 -10.53 -7.42
N MET A 79 -1.62 -10.39 -8.40
CA MET A 79 -0.75 -9.23 -8.49
C MET A 79 -0.96 -8.54 -9.84
N PHE A 80 -1.20 -7.26 -9.78
CA PHE A 80 -1.47 -6.41 -10.93
C PHE A 80 -0.46 -5.27 -10.97
N HIS A 81 0.11 -5.02 -12.14
CA HIS A 81 1.03 -3.91 -12.34
C HIS A 81 0.34 -2.79 -13.12
N SER A 82 0.39 -1.58 -12.61
CA SER A 82 -0.36 -0.44 -13.13
C SER A 82 -0.05 -0.10 -14.59
N LYS A 83 1.19 -0.23 -15.00
CA LYS A 83 1.59 0.08 -16.38
C LYS A 83 1.26 -1.02 -17.37
N LYS A 84 1.45 -2.26 -16.96
CA LYS A 84 1.33 -3.41 -17.86
C LYS A 84 -0.06 -3.97 -17.94
N LYS A 85 -0.92 -3.61 -16.99
CA LYS A 85 -2.28 -4.13 -16.87
C LYS A 85 -2.33 -5.66 -16.95
N LYS A 86 -1.31 -6.32 -16.39
CA LYS A 86 -1.20 -7.76 -16.36
C LYS A 86 -1.54 -8.29 -14.99
N PHE A 87 -2.28 -9.39 -14.98
CA PHE A 87 -2.51 -10.16 -13.77
C PHE A 87 -1.55 -11.33 -13.70
N ASN A 88 -0.98 -11.55 -12.53
CA ASN A 88 -0.29 -12.77 -12.19
C ASN A 88 -0.99 -13.37 -10.99
N GLU A 89 -1.31 -14.65 -11.05
CA GLU A 89 -1.97 -15.36 -9.97
C GLU A 89 -1.00 -16.37 -9.33
N PHE A 90 -1.02 -16.40 -8.02
CA PHE A 90 -0.14 -17.27 -7.26
C PHE A 90 -0.91 -18.10 -6.25
#